data_6306b84a0db816b97362595fd0f93aae
#
_entry.id   6306b84a0db816b97362595fd0f93aae
#
_cell.length_a   1.000
_cell.length_b   1.000
_cell.length_c   1.000
_cell.angle_alpha   90.00
_cell.angle_beta   90.00
_cell.angle_gamma   90.00
#
_symmetry.space_group_name_H-M   'P 1'
#
loop_
_entity.id
_entity.type
_entity.pdbx_description
1 polymer ?
#
loop_
_entity_poly.entity_id
_entity_poly.type
_entity_poly.pdbx_seq_one_letter_code
_entity_poly.pdbx_strand_id
1 'polypeptide(L)'
;MAHRISFRFSAAVRGLTLLTALSSCLMPAMMLAQAGPDAPSSGKSAAAIDEEWQKASAKYDEKRRAILSEVRKEGQAGPFSTDWQSLAKYEAPDWYRDAKFGIFIHWGLYSVPAYGNEWYPREMYTQGTDINKHQVSTYGPLDKFGYKDFIPMFKAEKFDPQAWARLFKDSGARYVVPVFEHHDGFAMYDSDLSDWTAKKMGPHRDLAGEVASAVRAEGLHLGASFHRVEHDWFLDEGRKEPSDVNDPKYAAFYGPAHSRSYENSDLLSTDWTYVSPAYAQDWLARVSEIVDKYHPDLIYFDWWIGQASIRPYLADFAAYYYNESTKRGTIGIINYKYTAMAPHSGVFDIERGQAQGILPQVWQTDTSVSNKSWGYIQNDTFKTPEFVVQLLADVVSKNGNLLLNIGPRSDGTIPDEVQQVLLSVGGWLKVNGEAIYGTRPWTTFGEGPTQVQSGSFHDTDNAGYTPQDFRFTTKDGKLYAIQMTCAKGEEATIQSLHSGIAGTSPVKSVELLGSSAPLTFEQKPDGLHIKLPGDTGCKYASAYRISF
;
A
#
# COMPACT_ATOMS: atom_id res chain seq x y z
N MET A 1 5.11 7.83 -11.97
CA MET A 1 4.81 7.46 -13.39
C MET A 1 3.31 7.26 -13.52
N ALA A 2 2.58 8.31 -13.81
CA ALA A 2 1.13 8.24 -13.92
C ALA A 2 0.74 8.13 -15.40
N HIS A 3 0.32 6.95 -15.85
CA HIS A 3 -0.37 6.80 -17.12
C HIS A 3 -1.88 6.83 -16.87
N ARG A 4 -2.54 7.82 -17.43
CA ARG A 4 -4.00 7.90 -17.48
C ARG A 4 -4.53 6.77 -18.36
N ILE A 5 -5.21 5.79 -17.77
CA ILE A 5 -6.02 4.81 -18.50
C ILE A 5 -7.48 5.22 -18.32
N SER A 6 -8.07 5.75 -19.37
CA SER A 6 -9.49 6.08 -19.47
C SER A 6 -10.25 4.87 -20.01
N PHE A 7 -11.12 4.27 -19.21
CA PHE A 7 -12.04 3.22 -19.67
C PHE A 7 -13.22 3.86 -20.41
N ARG A 8 -13.36 3.57 -21.69
CA ARG A 8 -14.56 3.88 -22.46
C ARG A 8 -15.53 2.71 -22.38
N PHE A 9 -16.66 2.91 -21.71
CA PHE A 9 -17.86 2.12 -21.96
C PHE A 9 -18.57 2.67 -23.20
N SER A 10 -18.77 1.81 -24.21
CA SER A 10 -19.53 2.14 -25.40
C SER A 10 -21.02 1.93 -25.14
N ALA A 11 -21.77 3.02 -25.06
CA ALA A 11 -23.21 2.99 -25.25
C ALA A 11 -23.56 3.95 -26.38
N ALA A 12 -24.05 3.39 -27.48
CA ALA A 12 -24.47 4.15 -28.64
C ALA A 12 -25.80 4.86 -28.37
N VAL A 13 -25.84 6.18 -28.40
CA VAL A 13 -27.05 6.96 -28.70
C VAL A 13 -26.66 8.15 -29.58
N ARG A 14 -27.50 8.36 -30.61
CA ARG A 14 -27.35 9.29 -31.73
C ARG A 14 -27.54 10.77 -31.33
N GLY A 15 -26.64 11.58 -31.82
CA GLY A 15 -26.89 12.88 -32.46
C GLY A 15 -27.45 14.02 -31.62
N LEU A 16 -26.62 15.05 -31.43
CA LEU A 16 -26.93 16.44 -31.76
C LEU A 16 -25.67 17.31 -31.76
N THR A 17 -25.44 18.01 -32.85
CA THR A 17 -24.32 18.93 -33.06
C THR A 17 -24.55 20.24 -32.28
N LEU A 18 -23.55 20.68 -31.48
CA LEU A 18 -23.37 22.11 -31.18
C LEU A 18 -21.89 22.46 -31.06
N LEU A 19 -21.44 23.37 -31.87
CA LEU A 19 -20.14 24.04 -31.78
C LEU A 19 -20.07 24.92 -30.52
N THR A 20 -18.97 24.82 -29.75
CA THR A 20 -18.43 26.01 -29.05
C THR A 20 -16.97 25.80 -28.66
N ALA A 21 -16.18 26.74 -29.10
CA ALA A 21 -14.95 27.34 -28.58
C ALA A 21 -13.94 26.48 -27.82
N LEU A 22 -12.77 26.24 -28.43
CA LEU A 22 -11.49 25.91 -27.81
C LEU A 22 -11.06 27.05 -26.85
N SER A 23 -10.85 26.73 -25.60
CA SER A 23 -9.98 27.47 -24.70
C SER A 23 -8.80 26.56 -24.36
N SER A 24 -7.65 26.89 -24.94
CA SER A 24 -6.38 26.21 -24.72
C SER A 24 -5.78 26.63 -23.37
N CYS A 25 -5.93 25.81 -22.33
CA CYS A 25 -5.05 25.87 -21.17
C CYS A 25 -3.80 25.03 -21.45
N LEU A 26 -2.69 25.73 -21.69
CA LEU A 26 -1.34 25.16 -21.70
C LEU A 26 -0.98 24.68 -20.26
N MET A 27 -1.02 23.38 -20.03
CA MET A 27 -0.28 22.78 -18.95
C MET A 27 1.18 22.57 -19.40
N PRO A 28 2.16 22.78 -18.53
CA PRO A 28 3.54 22.47 -18.88
C PRO A 28 3.66 20.95 -19.06
N ALA A 29 3.99 20.55 -20.29
CA ALA A 29 4.40 19.19 -20.59
C ALA A 29 5.72 18.93 -19.85
N MET A 30 5.70 18.12 -18.79
CA MET A 30 6.89 17.42 -18.36
C MET A 30 7.32 16.54 -19.55
N MET A 31 8.38 16.94 -20.21
CA MET A 31 9.08 16.13 -21.20
C MET A 31 9.60 14.88 -20.49
N LEU A 32 8.86 13.78 -20.60
CA LEU A 32 9.43 12.45 -20.50
C LEU A 32 10.43 12.33 -21.64
N ALA A 33 11.71 12.32 -21.31
CA ALA A 33 12.74 11.91 -22.25
C ALA A 33 12.36 10.49 -22.72
N GLN A 34 11.92 10.37 -23.98
CA GLN A 34 11.82 9.09 -24.67
C GLN A 34 13.26 8.60 -24.86
N ALA A 35 13.73 7.74 -23.97
CA ALA A 35 14.88 6.93 -24.25
C ALA A 35 14.45 5.97 -25.39
N GLY A 36 15.14 6.01 -26.51
CA GLY A 36 14.98 5.06 -27.60
C GLY A 36 15.29 3.62 -27.12
N PRO A 37 15.08 2.60 -27.95
CA PRO A 37 15.37 1.22 -27.58
C PRO A 37 16.85 1.10 -27.19
N ASP A 38 17.09 0.94 -25.90
CA ASP A 38 18.44 0.85 -25.34
C ASP A 38 19.11 -0.44 -25.80
N ALA A 39 20.20 -0.32 -26.56
CA ALA A 39 21.10 -1.43 -26.77
C ALA A 39 21.62 -1.91 -25.38
N PRO A 40 21.72 -3.21 -25.12
CA PRO A 40 22.23 -3.74 -23.86
C PRO A 40 23.65 -3.19 -23.65
N SER A 41 23.84 -2.39 -22.62
CA SER A 41 25.10 -1.66 -22.35
C SER A 41 26.27 -2.57 -21.99
N SER A 42 26.02 -3.82 -21.60
CA SER A 42 27.06 -4.82 -21.30
C SER A 42 27.41 -5.73 -22.49
N GLY A 43 26.75 -5.62 -23.62
CA GLY A 43 26.89 -6.54 -24.76
C GLY A 43 26.40 -7.97 -24.48
N LYS A 44 25.87 -8.26 -23.27
CA LYS A 44 25.35 -9.58 -22.90
C LYS A 44 23.86 -9.68 -23.22
N SER A 45 23.43 -10.85 -23.70
CA SER A 45 22.00 -11.14 -23.85
C SER A 45 21.32 -11.28 -22.48
N ALA A 46 20.00 -11.07 -22.41
CA ALA A 46 19.22 -11.29 -21.18
C ALA A 46 19.40 -12.71 -20.63
N ALA A 47 19.45 -13.73 -21.49
CA ALA A 47 19.70 -15.11 -21.09
C ALA A 47 21.09 -15.31 -20.46
N ALA A 48 22.13 -14.64 -20.98
CA ALA A 48 23.49 -14.72 -20.41
C ALA A 48 23.57 -14.03 -19.04
N ILE A 49 22.87 -12.93 -18.88
CA ILE A 49 22.73 -12.22 -17.60
C ILE A 49 22.02 -13.10 -16.56
N ASP A 50 20.91 -13.73 -16.96
CA ASP A 50 20.14 -14.64 -16.12
C ASP A 50 20.99 -15.86 -15.70
N GLU A 51 21.79 -16.43 -16.60
CA GLU A 51 22.71 -17.52 -16.29
C GLU A 51 23.77 -17.12 -15.24
N GLU A 52 24.30 -15.90 -15.30
CA GLU A 52 25.22 -15.38 -14.27
C GLU A 52 24.56 -15.31 -12.90
N TRP A 53 23.33 -14.77 -12.84
CA TRP A 53 22.57 -14.72 -11.61
C TRP A 53 22.24 -16.11 -11.07
N GLN A 54 21.82 -17.05 -11.94
CA GLN A 54 21.56 -18.43 -11.53
C GLN A 54 22.81 -19.09 -10.94
N LYS A 55 23.98 -18.93 -11.54
CA LYS A 55 25.25 -19.43 -11.00
C LYS A 55 25.57 -18.84 -9.62
N ALA A 56 25.37 -17.53 -9.44
CA ALA A 56 25.60 -16.85 -8.18
C ALA A 56 24.64 -17.29 -7.06
N SER A 57 23.43 -17.73 -7.42
CA SER A 57 22.38 -18.17 -6.49
C SER A 57 22.25 -19.70 -6.38
N ALA A 58 23.05 -20.48 -7.12
CA ALA A 58 22.93 -21.95 -7.24
C ALA A 58 23.03 -22.70 -5.89
N LYS A 59 23.75 -22.14 -4.92
CA LYS A 59 23.86 -22.74 -3.57
C LYS A 59 22.53 -22.86 -2.84
N TYR A 60 21.48 -22.13 -3.26
CA TYR A 60 20.13 -22.16 -2.68
C TYR A 60 19.18 -23.11 -3.41
N ASP A 61 19.60 -23.75 -4.51
CA ASP A 61 18.71 -24.51 -5.40
C ASP A 61 18.05 -25.71 -4.70
N GLU A 62 18.77 -26.40 -3.82
CA GLU A 62 18.20 -27.53 -3.07
C GLU A 62 17.06 -27.04 -2.15
N LYS A 63 17.31 -25.98 -1.38
CA LYS A 63 16.31 -25.39 -0.48
C LYS A 63 15.13 -24.84 -1.28
N ARG A 64 15.40 -24.12 -2.38
CA ARG A 64 14.37 -23.59 -3.28
C ARG A 64 13.47 -24.71 -3.81
N ARG A 65 14.05 -25.81 -4.31
CA ARG A 65 13.28 -26.96 -4.79
C ARG A 65 12.43 -27.61 -3.69
N ALA A 66 12.94 -27.69 -2.46
CA ALA A 66 12.19 -28.23 -1.34
C ALA A 66 10.95 -27.38 -1.03
N ILE A 67 11.10 -26.05 -0.95
CA ILE A 67 9.98 -25.11 -0.72
C ILE A 67 8.96 -25.20 -1.86
N LEU A 68 9.40 -25.18 -3.11
CA LEU A 68 8.51 -25.28 -4.27
C LEU A 68 7.75 -26.61 -4.33
N SER A 69 8.35 -27.69 -3.85
CA SER A 69 7.67 -28.99 -3.74
C SER A 69 6.54 -28.93 -2.71
N GLU A 70 6.76 -28.29 -1.57
CA GLU A 70 5.74 -28.11 -0.54
C GLU A 70 4.62 -27.15 -1.01
N VAL A 71 4.97 -26.04 -1.68
CA VAL A 71 3.99 -25.12 -2.27
C VAL A 71 3.04 -25.85 -3.22
N ARG A 72 3.56 -26.69 -4.11
CA ARG A 72 2.74 -27.48 -5.05
C ARG A 72 1.85 -28.49 -4.33
N LYS A 73 2.38 -29.19 -3.34
CA LYS A 73 1.65 -30.16 -2.55
C LYS A 73 0.50 -29.50 -1.79
N GLU A 74 0.79 -28.42 -1.07
CA GLU A 74 -0.18 -27.72 -0.23
C GLU A 74 -1.17 -26.90 -1.08
N GLY A 75 -0.76 -26.36 -2.22
CA GLY A 75 -1.64 -25.72 -3.19
C GLY A 75 -2.71 -26.65 -3.77
N GLN A 76 -2.52 -27.98 -3.66
CA GLN A 76 -3.48 -29.00 -4.09
C GLN A 76 -4.26 -29.64 -2.92
N ALA A 77 -3.88 -29.36 -1.68
CA ALA A 77 -4.39 -30.08 -0.50
C ALA A 77 -5.60 -29.42 0.18
N GLY A 78 -6.06 -28.26 -0.31
CA GLY A 78 -7.10 -27.46 0.37
C GLY A 78 -8.29 -27.11 -0.53
N PRO A 79 -9.17 -26.20 -0.07
CA PRO A 79 -10.35 -25.78 -0.82
C PRO A 79 -10.03 -24.92 -2.04
N PHE A 80 -8.82 -24.35 -2.12
CA PHE A 80 -8.39 -23.53 -3.25
C PHE A 80 -7.43 -24.31 -4.13
N SER A 81 -7.60 -24.21 -5.45
CA SER A 81 -6.66 -24.68 -6.46
C SER A 81 -6.06 -23.51 -7.23
N THR A 82 -5.06 -23.77 -8.05
CA THR A 82 -4.37 -22.76 -8.88
C THR A 82 -5.22 -22.23 -10.04
N ASP A 83 -6.46 -22.70 -10.18
CA ASP A 83 -7.42 -22.15 -11.11
C ASP A 83 -8.03 -20.85 -10.59
N TRP A 84 -8.05 -19.82 -11.41
CA TRP A 84 -8.60 -18.52 -11.05
C TRP A 84 -10.10 -18.56 -10.70
N GLN A 85 -10.87 -19.50 -11.24
CA GLN A 85 -12.26 -19.70 -10.84
C GLN A 85 -12.38 -20.25 -9.41
N SER A 86 -11.42 -21.08 -9.00
CA SER A 86 -11.30 -21.53 -7.60
C SER A 86 -10.89 -20.39 -6.69
N LEU A 87 -9.87 -19.63 -7.06
CA LEU A 87 -9.36 -18.49 -6.30
C LEU A 87 -10.40 -17.37 -6.17
N ALA A 88 -11.27 -17.17 -7.17
CA ALA A 88 -12.35 -16.18 -7.13
C ALA A 88 -13.47 -16.49 -6.11
N LYS A 89 -13.42 -17.64 -5.41
CA LYS A 89 -14.28 -17.95 -4.26
C LYS A 89 -13.75 -17.34 -2.95
N TYR A 90 -12.65 -16.62 -3.01
CA TYR A 90 -12.05 -15.95 -1.88
C TYR A 90 -13.01 -14.92 -1.27
N GLU A 91 -13.11 -14.94 0.05
CA GLU A 91 -13.81 -13.93 0.84
C GLU A 91 -12.87 -13.39 1.91
N ALA A 92 -12.72 -12.08 1.97
CA ALA A 92 -11.89 -11.45 2.98
C ALA A 92 -12.45 -11.72 4.40
N PRO A 93 -11.62 -12.14 5.35
CA PRO A 93 -12.07 -12.49 6.70
C PRO A 93 -12.63 -11.27 7.45
N ASP A 94 -13.54 -11.53 8.40
CA ASP A 94 -14.22 -10.47 9.16
C ASP A 94 -13.24 -9.56 9.90
N TRP A 95 -12.17 -10.14 10.48
CA TRP A 95 -11.19 -9.32 11.19
C TRP A 95 -10.63 -8.18 10.32
N TYR A 96 -10.38 -8.45 9.02
CA TYR A 96 -9.85 -7.45 8.09
C TYR A 96 -10.92 -6.44 7.67
N ARG A 97 -12.14 -6.94 7.41
CA ARG A 97 -13.30 -6.08 7.10
C ARG A 97 -13.64 -5.13 8.24
N ASP A 98 -13.30 -5.51 9.48
CA ASP A 98 -13.56 -4.74 10.70
C ASP A 98 -12.38 -3.85 11.11
N ALA A 99 -11.16 -4.19 10.69
CA ALA A 99 -9.93 -3.52 11.08
C ALA A 99 -9.83 -2.06 10.62
N LYS A 100 -10.21 -1.75 9.39
CA LYS A 100 -10.31 -0.42 8.76
C LYS A 100 -9.01 0.38 8.67
N PHE A 101 -8.06 0.22 9.57
CA PHE A 101 -6.84 1.01 9.64
C PHE A 101 -5.63 0.13 9.96
N GLY A 102 -4.58 0.25 9.14
CA GLY A 102 -3.29 -0.42 9.30
C GLY A 102 -2.12 0.52 9.09
N ILE A 103 -0.92 0.08 9.53
CA ILE A 103 0.35 0.78 9.32
C ILE A 103 1.19 0.02 8.32
N PHE A 104 1.69 0.70 7.30
CA PHE A 104 2.69 0.23 6.37
C PHE A 104 4.08 0.74 6.80
N ILE A 105 5.13 -0.03 6.58
CA ILE A 105 6.48 0.39 6.97
C ILE A 105 7.44 0.19 5.82
N HIS A 106 7.85 1.29 5.18
CA HIS A 106 8.94 1.28 4.21
C HIS A 106 10.27 1.59 4.89
N TRP A 107 11.00 0.54 5.25
CA TRP A 107 12.28 0.63 5.92
C TRP A 107 13.30 -0.31 5.27
N GLY A 108 14.46 0.19 4.91
CA GLY A 108 15.49 -0.55 4.19
C GLY A 108 16.76 0.27 4.00
N LEU A 109 17.68 -0.23 3.16
CA LEU A 109 18.96 0.41 2.89
C LEU A 109 18.82 1.83 2.32
N TYR A 110 17.74 2.11 1.57
CA TYR A 110 17.43 3.43 1.01
C TYR A 110 17.23 4.52 2.08
N SER A 111 17.02 4.14 3.35
CA SER A 111 16.95 5.08 4.47
C SER A 111 18.35 5.57 4.92
N VAL A 112 19.44 4.97 4.42
CA VAL A 112 20.80 5.39 4.74
C VAL A 112 21.18 6.68 4.01
N PRO A 113 21.10 6.75 2.64
CA PRO A 113 21.31 8.01 1.94
C PRO A 113 20.21 9.03 2.26
N ALA A 114 19.01 8.59 2.56
CA ALA A 114 17.88 9.42 2.99
C ALA A 114 17.63 10.62 2.05
N TYR A 115 17.70 10.40 0.74
CA TYR A 115 17.65 11.44 -0.29
C TYR A 115 16.74 11.04 -1.43
N GLY A 116 15.96 11.97 -1.96
CA GLY A 116 15.04 11.76 -3.07
C GLY A 116 13.80 10.95 -2.67
N ASN A 117 13.87 9.64 -2.79
CA ASN A 117 12.79 8.72 -2.45
C ASN A 117 13.31 7.28 -2.24
N GLU A 118 12.41 6.31 -2.01
CA GLU A 118 12.72 4.88 -1.82
C GLU A 118 13.24 4.19 -3.10
N TRP A 119 13.14 4.85 -4.26
CA TRP A 119 13.73 4.39 -5.51
C TRP A 119 15.21 4.78 -5.66
N TYR A 120 15.80 5.34 -4.62
CA TYR A 120 17.22 5.70 -4.58
C TYR A 120 18.13 4.60 -5.16
N PRO A 121 17.96 3.29 -4.84
CA PRO A 121 18.82 2.23 -5.38
C PRO A 121 18.77 2.09 -6.90
N ARG A 122 17.68 2.49 -7.55
CA ARG A 122 17.57 2.59 -9.00
C ARG A 122 18.15 3.89 -9.53
N GLU A 123 17.67 5.00 -8.95
CA GLU A 123 17.94 6.32 -9.49
C GLU A 123 19.40 6.76 -9.29
N MET A 124 20.12 6.17 -8.30
CA MET A 124 21.57 6.41 -8.14
C MET A 124 22.39 5.92 -9.35
N TYR A 125 21.88 4.93 -10.09
CA TYR A 125 22.48 4.42 -11.32
C TYR A 125 21.93 5.10 -12.59
N THR A 126 20.82 5.83 -12.50
CA THR A 126 20.21 6.52 -13.65
C THR A 126 20.92 7.84 -13.90
N GLN A 127 21.72 7.89 -14.96
CA GLN A 127 22.55 9.04 -15.30
C GLN A 127 21.73 10.35 -15.41
N GLY A 128 22.29 11.41 -14.84
CA GLY A 128 21.75 12.77 -14.95
C GLY A 128 20.60 13.09 -14.02
N THR A 129 20.05 12.14 -13.27
CA THR A 129 19.07 12.41 -12.22
C THR A 129 19.70 13.16 -11.06
N ASP A 130 18.91 13.84 -10.25
CA ASP A 130 19.43 14.54 -9.07
C ASP A 130 19.94 13.56 -8.01
N ILE A 131 19.34 12.36 -7.93
CA ILE A 131 19.80 11.27 -7.06
C ILE A 131 21.16 10.74 -7.52
N ASN A 132 21.38 10.54 -8.82
CA ASN A 132 22.69 10.14 -9.36
C ASN A 132 23.77 11.19 -9.08
N LYS A 133 23.48 12.48 -9.32
CA LYS A 133 24.39 13.58 -9.00
C LYS A 133 24.73 13.62 -7.50
N HIS A 134 23.72 13.45 -6.64
CA HIS A 134 23.91 13.37 -5.19
C HIS A 134 24.81 12.19 -4.82
N GLN A 135 24.53 11.00 -5.37
CA GLN A 135 25.33 9.80 -5.13
C GLN A 135 26.79 10.02 -5.48
N VAL A 136 27.07 10.48 -6.70
CA VAL A 136 28.45 10.66 -7.16
C VAL A 136 29.19 11.75 -6.37
N SER A 137 28.53 12.85 -6.04
CA SER A 137 29.14 13.94 -5.28
C SER A 137 29.36 13.62 -3.80
N THR A 138 28.52 12.77 -3.21
CA THR A 138 28.55 12.47 -1.76
C THR A 138 29.37 11.23 -1.44
N TYR A 139 29.21 10.17 -2.25
CA TYR A 139 29.80 8.85 -1.98
C TYR A 139 30.86 8.43 -3.00
N GLY A 140 30.92 9.09 -4.15
CA GLY A 140 31.91 8.80 -5.19
C GLY A 140 31.35 8.00 -6.38
N PRO A 141 32.25 7.61 -7.33
CA PRO A 141 31.87 6.90 -8.54
C PRO A 141 31.22 5.54 -8.25
N LEU A 142 30.27 5.12 -9.11
CA LEU A 142 29.46 3.93 -8.93
C LEU A 142 30.25 2.60 -9.00
N ASP A 143 31.44 2.60 -9.60
CA ASP A 143 32.37 1.46 -9.61
C ASP A 143 33.20 1.36 -8.31
N LYS A 144 33.18 2.39 -7.46
CA LYS A 144 33.88 2.44 -6.16
C LYS A 144 32.92 2.34 -4.99
N PHE A 145 31.76 2.98 -5.08
CA PHE A 145 30.73 2.96 -4.07
C PHE A 145 29.36 2.73 -4.72
N GLY A 146 28.91 1.47 -4.70
CA GLY A 146 27.59 1.06 -5.18
C GLY A 146 26.58 0.88 -4.07
N TYR A 147 25.38 0.42 -4.42
CA TYR A 147 24.28 0.33 -3.46
C TYR A 147 24.58 -0.64 -2.29
N LYS A 148 25.28 -1.75 -2.54
CA LYS A 148 25.71 -2.69 -1.49
C LYS A 148 26.55 -2.06 -0.39
N ASP A 149 27.22 -0.95 -0.68
CA ASP A 149 28.13 -0.29 0.28
C ASP A 149 27.37 0.48 1.35
N PHE A 150 26.05 0.67 1.20
CA PHE A 150 25.16 1.14 2.27
C PHE A 150 24.87 0.08 3.33
N ILE A 151 25.05 -1.22 3.04
CA ILE A 151 24.73 -2.31 3.99
C ILE A 151 25.45 -2.13 5.35
N PRO A 152 26.79 -1.92 5.42
CA PRO A 152 27.47 -1.72 6.70
C PRO A 152 27.09 -0.41 7.42
N MET A 153 26.47 0.53 6.71
CA MET A 153 25.98 1.80 7.26
C MET A 153 24.56 1.69 7.85
N PHE A 154 23.81 0.69 7.44
CA PHE A 154 22.48 0.39 7.96
C PHE A 154 22.62 -0.43 9.26
N LYS A 155 22.55 0.22 10.42
CA LYS A 155 22.86 -0.40 11.71
C LYS A 155 21.65 -0.67 12.59
N ALA A 156 20.56 0.07 12.44
CA ALA A 156 19.34 -0.04 13.25
C ALA A 156 19.62 -0.03 14.76
N GLU A 157 20.64 0.74 15.22
CA GLU A 157 21.16 0.68 16.60
C GLU A 157 20.17 1.21 17.65
N LYS A 158 19.16 1.98 17.22
CA LYS A 158 18.10 2.53 18.09
C LYS A 158 16.74 1.86 17.85
N PHE A 159 16.72 0.78 17.06
CA PHE A 159 15.49 0.06 16.77
C PHE A 159 14.95 -0.66 18.00
N ASP A 160 13.78 -0.25 18.45
CA ASP A 160 12.98 -0.85 19.50
C ASP A 160 11.63 -1.32 18.93
N PRO A 161 11.48 -2.61 18.56
CA PRO A 161 10.27 -3.14 17.97
C PRO A 161 9.06 -3.07 18.90
N GLN A 162 9.27 -3.14 20.23
CA GLN A 162 8.20 -3.03 21.21
C GLN A 162 7.66 -1.60 21.28
N ALA A 163 8.55 -0.61 21.24
CA ALA A 163 8.13 0.80 21.18
C ALA A 163 7.37 1.11 19.89
N TRP A 164 7.80 0.53 18.75
CA TRP A 164 7.08 0.65 17.48
C TRP A 164 5.69 0.04 17.59
N ALA A 165 5.56 -1.19 18.06
CA ALA A 165 4.27 -1.88 18.16
C ALA A 165 3.29 -1.13 19.07
N ARG A 166 3.76 -0.59 20.22
CA ARG A 166 2.95 0.27 21.09
C ARG A 166 2.48 1.55 20.37
N LEU A 167 3.36 2.24 19.66
CA LEU A 167 3.01 3.42 18.87
C LEU A 167 1.91 3.10 17.85
N PHE A 168 2.03 1.98 17.13
CA PHE A 168 1.04 1.57 16.13
C PHE A 168 -0.30 1.22 16.79
N LYS A 169 -0.30 0.54 17.91
CA LYS A 169 -1.52 0.29 18.68
C LYS A 169 -2.16 1.59 19.17
N ASP A 170 -1.35 2.50 19.71
CA ASP A 170 -1.81 3.80 20.21
C ASP A 170 -2.34 4.70 19.08
N SER A 171 -1.84 4.55 17.86
CA SER A 171 -2.39 5.20 16.65
C SER A 171 -3.79 4.69 16.28
N GLY A 172 -4.23 3.57 16.86
CA GLY A 172 -5.50 2.91 16.55
C GLY A 172 -5.40 1.87 15.43
N ALA A 173 -4.22 1.60 14.88
CA ALA A 173 -4.03 0.55 13.88
C ALA A 173 -4.45 -0.82 14.42
N ARG A 174 -4.89 -1.68 13.51
CA ARG A 174 -5.30 -3.07 13.79
C ARG A 174 -4.38 -4.10 13.11
N TYR A 175 -3.63 -3.68 12.10
CA TYR A 175 -2.65 -4.52 11.42
C TYR A 175 -1.44 -3.67 11.02
N VAL A 176 -0.30 -4.35 10.83
CA VAL A 176 0.97 -3.72 10.48
C VAL A 176 1.63 -4.52 9.38
N VAL A 177 2.08 -3.85 8.33
CA VAL A 177 2.66 -4.45 7.13
C VAL A 177 4.08 -3.92 6.94
N PRO A 178 5.12 -4.54 7.55
CA PRO A 178 6.50 -4.18 7.22
C PRO A 178 6.90 -4.71 5.85
N VAL A 179 7.78 -4.00 5.17
CA VAL A 179 8.45 -4.50 3.97
C VAL A 179 9.47 -5.57 4.37
N PHE A 180 9.29 -6.78 3.87
CA PHE A 180 10.21 -7.90 4.09
C PHE A 180 11.36 -7.88 3.09
N GLU A 181 11.08 -7.55 1.83
CA GLU A 181 12.07 -7.31 0.79
C GLU A 181 11.51 -6.29 -0.20
N HIS A 182 12.26 -5.19 -0.41
CA HIS A 182 11.90 -4.16 -1.38
C HIS A 182 12.49 -4.45 -2.76
N HIS A 183 12.31 -3.56 -3.73
CA HIS A 183 12.86 -3.68 -5.09
C HIS A 183 14.39 -3.83 -5.12
N ASP A 184 15.08 -3.38 -4.09
CA ASP A 184 16.54 -3.43 -3.97
C ASP A 184 17.13 -4.82 -3.69
N GLY A 185 16.28 -5.80 -3.33
CA GLY A 185 16.66 -7.18 -3.09
C GLY A 185 17.34 -7.46 -1.75
N PHE A 186 17.44 -6.45 -0.85
CA PHE A 186 17.93 -6.66 0.51
C PHE A 186 16.81 -7.16 1.42
N ALA A 187 16.93 -8.39 1.91
CA ALA A 187 15.92 -8.99 2.76
C ALA A 187 16.04 -8.46 4.21
N MET A 188 14.96 -7.87 4.73
CA MET A 188 14.86 -7.37 6.10
C MET A 188 14.60 -8.50 7.10
N TYR A 189 14.45 -9.73 6.64
CA TYR A 189 14.14 -10.95 7.40
C TYR A 189 15.26 -11.99 7.29
N ASP A 190 15.21 -13.01 8.14
CA ASP A 190 16.15 -14.14 8.12
C ASP A 190 15.80 -15.13 7.01
N SER A 191 16.37 -14.94 5.81
CA SER A 191 16.17 -15.83 4.68
C SER A 191 17.23 -16.94 4.60
N ASP A 192 16.77 -18.16 4.32
CA ASP A 192 17.64 -19.30 3.93
C ASP A 192 18.01 -19.28 2.45
N LEU A 193 17.36 -18.41 1.67
CA LEU A 193 17.54 -18.29 0.21
C LEU A 193 18.40 -17.10 -0.20
N SER A 194 18.98 -16.36 0.76
CA SER A 194 19.88 -15.24 0.51
C SER A 194 20.89 -15.07 1.63
N ASP A 195 22.11 -14.63 1.27
CA ASP A 195 23.06 -14.09 2.25
C ASP A 195 22.91 -12.56 2.41
N TRP A 196 22.17 -11.91 1.52
CA TRP A 196 21.96 -10.46 1.52
C TRP A 196 20.73 -10.13 2.36
N THR A 197 20.90 -10.29 3.66
CA THR A 197 19.81 -10.12 4.64
C THR A 197 20.27 -9.28 5.84
N ALA A 198 19.34 -8.56 6.46
CA ALA A 198 19.61 -7.81 7.69
C ALA A 198 20.08 -8.71 8.85
N LYS A 199 19.74 -9.99 8.82
CA LYS A 199 20.22 -10.99 9.77
C LYS A 199 21.70 -11.33 9.61
N LYS A 200 22.17 -11.42 8.37
CA LYS A 200 23.55 -11.84 8.06
C LYS A 200 24.51 -10.67 7.89
N MET A 201 23.98 -9.47 7.58
CA MET A 201 24.75 -8.28 7.25
C MET A 201 24.17 -7.04 7.94
N GLY A 202 24.90 -5.95 7.93
CA GLY A 202 24.47 -4.66 8.50
C GLY A 202 24.14 -4.78 9.97
N PRO A 203 22.87 -4.71 10.39
CA PRO A 203 22.45 -4.76 11.80
C PRO A 203 22.64 -6.13 12.45
N HIS A 204 22.83 -7.21 11.68
CA HIS A 204 22.88 -8.60 12.17
C HIS A 204 21.67 -9.02 13.00
N ARG A 205 20.49 -8.53 12.63
CA ARG A 205 19.21 -8.78 13.30
C ARG A 205 18.15 -9.20 12.28
N ASP A 206 17.23 -10.07 12.69
CA ASP A 206 16.01 -10.38 11.92
C ASP A 206 14.96 -9.28 12.18
N LEU A 207 15.13 -8.13 11.51
CA LEU A 207 14.34 -6.94 11.79
C LEU A 207 12.85 -7.15 11.55
N ALA A 208 12.49 -7.81 10.45
CA ALA A 208 11.09 -8.11 10.14
C ALA A 208 10.50 -9.12 11.15
N GLY A 209 11.26 -10.14 11.56
CA GLY A 209 10.84 -11.10 12.59
C GLY A 209 10.66 -10.46 13.96
N GLU A 210 11.51 -9.49 14.32
CA GLU A 210 11.37 -8.74 15.56
C GLU A 210 10.12 -7.84 15.55
N VAL A 211 9.83 -7.16 14.43
CA VAL A 211 8.56 -6.43 14.24
C VAL A 211 7.38 -7.39 14.35
N ALA A 212 7.43 -8.53 13.66
CA ALA A 212 6.37 -9.53 13.68
C ALA A 212 6.02 -10.00 15.10
N SER A 213 7.05 -10.28 15.91
CA SER A 213 6.90 -10.70 17.31
C SER A 213 6.27 -9.61 18.16
N ALA A 214 6.74 -8.36 18.04
CA ALA A 214 6.26 -7.23 18.81
C ALA A 214 4.82 -6.84 18.44
N VAL A 215 4.47 -6.84 17.15
CA VAL A 215 3.14 -6.55 16.62
C VAL A 215 2.10 -7.54 17.18
N ARG A 216 2.43 -8.84 17.18
CA ARG A 216 1.55 -9.87 17.75
C ARG A 216 1.42 -9.77 19.26
N ALA A 217 2.51 -9.42 19.96
CA ALA A 217 2.46 -9.23 21.42
C ALA A 217 1.50 -8.10 21.82
N GLU A 218 1.32 -7.09 20.97
CA GLU A 218 0.34 -6.02 21.16
C GLU A 218 -1.08 -6.36 20.67
N GLY A 219 -1.29 -7.59 20.14
CA GLY A 219 -2.58 -8.05 19.63
C GLY A 219 -2.96 -7.47 18.27
N LEU A 220 -1.97 -7.02 17.49
CA LEU A 220 -2.15 -6.55 16.13
C LEU A 220 -1.91 -7.69 15.13
N HIS A 221 -2.59 -7.65 13.98
CA HIS A 221 -2.34 -8.57 12.89
C HIS A 221 -1.07 -8.20 12.13
N LEU A 222 -0.33 -9.23 11.67
CA LEU A 222 0.88 -9.05 10.90
C LEU A 222 0.60 -9.21 9.41
N GLY A 223 1.01 -8.24 8.61
CA GLY A 223 1.19 -8.39 7.18
C GLY A 223 2.67 -8.51 6.81
N ALA A 224 2.94 -8.83 5.56
CA ALA A 224 4.27 -8.78 4.96
C ALA A 224 4.17 -8.21 3.54
N SER A 225 4.95 -7.18 3.26
CA SER A 225 5.07 -6.61 1.92
C SER A 225 6.29 -7.18 1.21
N PHE A 226 6.11 -7.59 -0.05
CA PHE A 226 7.12 -8.30 -0.81
C PHE A 226 7.18 -7.78 -2.25
N HIS A 227 8.27 -7.08 -2.58
CA HIS A 227 8.44 -6.35 -3.85
C HIS A 227 9.51 -6.97 -4.77
N ARG A 228 9.88 -8.23 -4.53
CA ARG A 228 10.98 -8.86 -5.25
C ARG A 228 10.73 -9.08 -6.74
N VAL A 229 9.50 -9.08 -7.21
CA VAL A 229 9.26 -9.25 -8.65
C VAL A 229 9.92 -8.12 -9.47
N GLU A 230 9.92 -6.92 -8.93
CA GLU A 230 10.54 -5.74 -9.54
C GLU A 230 12.07 -5.78 -9.51
N HIS A 231 12.65 -6.51 -8.58
CA HIS A 231 14.10 -6.66 -8.48
C HIS A 231 14.73 -7.31 -9.73
N ASP A 232 13.94 -8.04 -10.53
CA ASP A 232 14.39 -8.59 -11.82
C ASP A 232 15.00 -7.53 -12.74
N TRP A 233 14.46 -6.31 -12.70
CA TRP A 233 14.85 -5.22 -13.60
C TRP A 233 15.27 -3.94 -12.86
N PHE A 234 15.02 -3.84 -11.57
CA PHE A 234 15.09 -2.57 -10.84
C PHE A 234 16.46 -1.88 -10.93
N LEU A 235 17.52 -2.66 -11.08
CA LEU A 235 18.90 -2.18 -11.13
C LEU A 235 19.52 -2.19 -12.54
N ASP A 236 18.67 -2.27 -13.59
CA ASP A 236 19.13 -2.36 -15.00
C ASP A 236 19.95 -1.12 -15.43
N GLU A 237 19.67 0.06 -14.88
CA GLU A 237 20.44 1.28 -15.16
C GLU A 237 21.92 1.15 -14.77
N GLY A 238 22.22 0.41 -13.69
CA GLY A 238 23.58 0.12 -13.28
C GLY A 238 24.37 -0.73 -14.28
N ARG A 239 23.70 -1.45 -15.19
CA ARG A 239 24.38 -2.20 -16.25
C ARG A 239 24.84 -1.33 -17.41
N LYS A 240 24.30 -0.14 -17.55
CA LYS A 240 24.58 0.79 -18.66
C LYS A 240 25.88 1.58 -18.43
N GLU A 241 26.40 1.56 -17.22
CA GLU A 241 27.52 2.38 -16.78
C GLU A 241 28.61 1.54 -16.09
N PRO A 242 29.83 2.04 -15.96
CA PRO A 242 30.82 1.44 -15.07
C PRO A 242 30.30 1.47 -13.62
N SER A 243 29.79 0.33 -13.16
CA SER A 243 29.23 0.19 -11.82
C SER A 243 29.45 -1.22 -11.27
N ASP A 244 29.27 -1.38 -9.98
CA ASP A 244 29.37 -2.65 -9.29
C ASP A 244 28.23 -3.65 -9.62
N VAL A 245 27.13 -3.19 -10.24
CA VAL A 245 26.07 -4.06 -10.79
C VAL A 245 26.62 -4.98 -11.88
N ASN A 246 27.69 -4.58 -12.57
CA ASN A 246 28.35 -5.38 -13.61
C ASN A 246 29.37 -6.39 -13.05
N ASP A 247 29.67 -6.38 -11.76
CA ASP A 247 30.59 -7.32 -11.14
C ASP A 247 29.86 -8.63 -10.79
N PRO A 248 30.23 -9.79 -11.44
CA PRO A 248 29.56 -11.06 -11.18
C PRO A 248 29.61 -11.52 -9.72
N LYS A 249 30.54 -11.02 -8.93
CA LYS A 249 30.66 -11.30 -7.49
C LYS A 249 29.41 -10.88 -6.73
N TYR A 250 28.71 -9.86 -7.20
CA TYR A 250 27.54 -9.29 -6.57
C TYR A 250 26.22 -9.65 -7.28
N ALA A 251 26.26 -10.51 -8.29
CA ALA A 251 25.08 -10.89 -9.06
C ALA A 251 23.95 -11.49 -8.19
N ALA A 252 24.28 -12.20 -7.11
CA ALA A 252 23.28 -12.71 -6.17
C ALA A 252 22.52 -11.62 -5.41
N PHE A 253 23.13 -10.43 -5.27
CA PHE A 253 22.49 -9.27 -4.64
C PHE A 253 21.74 -8.41 -5.65
N TYR A 254 22.42 -8.02 -6.73
CA TYR A 254 21.84 -7.11 -7.72
C TYR A 254 20.79 -7.77 -8.63
N GLY A 255 20.63 -9.09 -8.53
CA GLY A 255 19.71 -9.83 -9.37
C GLY A 255 20.13 -9.87 -10.83
N PRO A 256 19.24 -10.32 -11.72
CA PRO A 256 19.50 -10.28 -13.16
C PRO A 256 19.67 -8.84 -13.69
N ALA A 257 18.96 -7.89 -13.12
CA ALA A 257 18.92 -6.49 -13.57
C ALA A 257 18.68 -6.42 -15.10
N HIS A 258 17.62 -7.09 -15.57
CA HIS A 258 17.24 -7.14 -16.97
C HIS A 258 16.74 -5.79 -17.46
N SER A 259 17.12 -5.40 -18.68
CA SER A 259 16.58 -4.19 -19.31
C SER A 259 15.08 -4.34 -19.54
N ARG A 260 14.36 -3.25 -19.29
CA ARG A 260 12.91 -3.17 -19.55
C ARG A 260 12.63 -2.93 -21.04
N SER A 261 11.58 -3.58 -21.53
CA SER A 261 10.99 -3.27 -22.84
C SER A 261 9.79 -2.34 -22.65
N TYR A 262 9.83 -1.16 -23.24
CA TYR A 262 8.74 -0.18 -23.15
C TYR A 262 7.72 -0.26 -24.29
N GLU A 263 7.86 -1.24 -25.18
CA GLU A 263 7.00 -1.37 -26.36
C GLU A 263 5.56 -1.76 -26.04
N ASN A 264 5.30 -2.24 -24.83
CA ASN A 264 3.96 -2.63 -24.38
C ASN A 264 3.49 -1.77 -23.23
N SER A 265 2.46 -0.97 -23.46
CA SER A 265 1.76 -0.19 -22.44
C SER A 265 0.84 -1.04 -21.54
N ASP A 266 0.62 -2.32 -21.86
CA ASP A 266 -0.18 -3.22 -21.06
C ASP A 266 0.72 -4.00 -20.08
N LEU A 267 0.97 -3.40 -18.93
CA LEU A 267 1.77 -3.95 -17.83
C LEU A 267 1.21 -5.26 -17.24
N LEU A 268 0.06 -5.74 -17.73
CA LEU A 268 -0.76 -6.71 -17.02
C LEU A 268 -1.02 -7.98 -17.81
N SER A 269 -0.81 -7.96 -19.13
CA SER A 269 -1.06 -9.11 -19.99
C SER A 269 0.16 -9.61 -20.72
N THR A 270 1.24 -8.83 -20.74
CA THR A 270 2.48 -9.17 -21.45
C THR A 270 3.69 -8.96 -20.56
N ASP A 271 4.75 -9.74 -20.79
CA ASP A 271 6.04 -9.48 -20.16
C ASP A 271 6.71 -8.27 -20.81
N TRP A 272 7.19 -7.37 -19.99
CA TRP A 272 7.93 -6.18 -20.40
C TRP A 272 9.38 -6.22 -19.88
N THR A 273 9.76 -7.34 -19.31
CA THR A 273 11.13 -7.73 -18.98
C THR A 273 11.34 -9.18 -19.41
N TYR A 274 12.60 -9.63 -19.44
CA TYR A 274 12.90 -11.05 -19.58
C TYR A 274 12.76 -11.72 -18.21
N VAL A 275 11.60 -12.30 -17.95
CA VAL A 275 11.36 -13.06 -16.70
C VAL A 275 11.68 -14.53 -16.96
N SER A 276 12.79 -15.02 -16.42
CA SER A 276 13.13 -16.44 -16.52
C SER A 276 12.27 -17.30 -15.57
N PRO A 277 12.00 -18.58 -15.92
CA PRO A 277 11.35 -19.49 -14.98
C PRO A 277 12.14 -19.67 -13.68
N ALA A 278 13.47 -19.55 -13.73
CA ALA A 278 14.33 -19.64 -12.56
C ALA A 278 14.08 -18.47 -11.60
N TYR A 279 13.94 -17.25 -12.14
CA TYR A 279 13.64 -16.08 -11.34
C TYR A 279 12.21 -16.13 -10.73
N ALA A 280 11.22 -16.53 -11.53
CA ALA A 280 9.85 -16.71 -11.06
C ALA A 280 9.75 -17.78 -9.93
N GLN A 281 10.52 -18.85 -10.03
CA GLN A 281 10.64 -19.87 -8.99
C GLN A 281 11.34 -19.35 -7.73
N ASP A 282 12.36 -18.52 -7.86
CA ASP A 282 13.03 -17.87 -6.73
C ASP A 282 12.07 -16.91 -6.02
N TRP A 283 11.31 -16.09 -6.78
CA TRP A 283 10.27 -15.22 -6.23
C TRP A 283 9.24 -16.03 -5.43
N LEU A 284 8.68 -17.11 -6.01
CA LEU A 284 7.70 -17.96 -5.36
C LEU A 284 8.27 -18.62 -4.09
N ALA A 285 9.49 -19.13 -4.16
CA ALA A 285 10.12 -19.78 -3.00
C ALA A 285 10.36 -18.80 -1.85
N ARG A 286 10.80 -17.56 -2.15
CA ARG A 286 11.05 -16.54 -1.11
C ARG A 286 9.79 -16.04 -0.44
N VAL A 287 8.73 -15.75 -1.19
CA VAL A 287 7.47 -15.34 -0.57
C VAL A 287 6.84 -16.47 0.24
N SER A 288 6.98 -17.72 -0.20
CA SER A 288 6.53 -18.89 0.56
C SER A 288 7.36 -19.12 1.82
N GLU A 289 8.68 -18.90 1.77
CA GLU A 289 9.53 -18.89 2.97
C GLU A 289 9.06 -17.89 4.04
N ILE A 290 8.61 -16.71 3.62
CA ILE A 290 8.02 -15.71 4.54
C ILE A 290 6.75 -16.27 5.19
N VAL A 291 5.88 -16.91 4.41
CA VAL A 291 4.65 -17.53 4.93
C VAL A 291 4.99 -18.64 5.95
N ASP A 292 5.97 -19.48 5.66
CA ASP A 292 6.34 -20.59 6.53
C ASP A 292 7.01 -20.14 7.84
N LYS A 293 7.86 -19.12 7.77
CA LYS A 293 8.63 -18.66 8.92
C LYS A 293 7.87 -17.68 9.82
N TYR A 294 7.07 -16.79 9.22
CA TYR A 294 6.47 -15.67 9.95
C TYR A 294 4.95 -15.72 10.02
N HIS A 295 4.29 -16.59 9.25
CA HIS A 295 2.83 -16.78 9.24
C HIS A 295 2.04 -15.46 9.15
N PRO A 296 2.32 -14.58 8.18
CA PRO A 296 1.59 -13.33 8.06
C PRO A 296 0.10 -13.57 7.76
N ASP A 297 -0.76 -12.71 8.31
CA ASP A 297 -2.20 -12.71 8.04
C ASP A 297 -2.52 -12.04 6.70
N LEU A 298 -1.57 -11.24 6.18
CA LEU A 298 -1.70 -10.49 4.94
C LEU A 298 -0.37 -10.49 4.18
N ILE A 299 -0.42 -10.73 2.88
CA ILE A 299 0.67 -10.48 1.94
C ILE A 299 0.27 -9.32 1.04
N TYR A 300 1.14 -8.33 0.98
CA TYR A 300 1.00 -7.19 0.07
C TYR A 300 1.97 -7.33 -1.09
N PHE A 301 1.44 -7.27 -2.31
CA PHE A 301 2.20 -7.17 -3.54
C PHE A 301 2.00 -5.80 -4.18
N ASP A 302 3.09 -5.28 -4.70
CA ASP A 302 3.10 -4.05 -5.47
C ASP A 302 2.70 -4.30 -6.94
N TRP A 303 2.90 -3.32 -7.79
CA TRP A 303 2.63 -3.38 -9.22
C TRP A 303 3.25 -4.61 -9.89
N TRP A 304 3.38 -4.89 -10.99
CA TRP A 304 4.17 -5.82 -11.82
C TRP A 304 4.07 -7.33 -11.52
N ILE A 305 3.41 -7.79 -10.47
CA ILE A 305 3.16 -9.23 -10.26
C ILE A 305 2.20 -9.83 -11.30
N GLY A 306 1.56 -8.97 -12.11
CA GLY A 306 0.62 -9.37 -13.17
C GLY A 306 1.27 -9.75 -14.50
N GLN A 307 2.61 -9.67 -14.66
CA GLN A 307 3.30 -10.10 -15.88
C GLN A 307 2.94 -11.53 -16.25
N ALA A 308 2.80 -11.80 -17.56
CA ALA A 308 2.33 -13.10 -18.06
C ALA A 308 3.15 -14.29 -17.54
N SER A 309 4.48 -14.14 -17.48
CA SER A 309 5.38 -15.17 -16.95
C SER A 309 5.30 -15.36 -15.43
N ILE A 310 4.83 -14.38 -14.68
CA ILE A 310 4.65 -14.45 -13.21
C ILE A 310 3.28 -15.01 -12.82
N ARG A 311 2.23 -14.76 -13.61
CA ARG A 311 0.84 -15.13 -13.27
C ARG A 311 0.63 -16.61 -12.89
N PRO A 312 1.26 -17.62 -13.54
CA PRO A 312 1.14 -19.00 -13.08
C PRO A 312 1.68 -19.20 -11.66
N TYR A 313 2.82 -18.59 -11.34
CA TYR A 313 3.43 -18.67 -9.99
C TYR A 313 2.65 -17.90 -8.95
N LEU A 314 2.00 -16.79 -9.34
CA LEU A 314 1.07 -16.05 -8.48
C LEU A 314 -0.16 -16.89 -8.13
N ALA A 315 -0.70 -17.65 -9.07
CA ALA A 315 -1.79 -18.60 -8.84
C ALA A 315 -1.37 -19.74 -7.90
N ASP A 316 -0.15 -20.30 -8.11
CA ASP A 316 0.43 -21.30 -7.21
C ASP A 316 0.59 -20.75 -5.79
N PHE A 317 1.12 -19.54 -5.65
CA PHE A 317 1.24 -18.86 -4.36
C PHE A 317 -0.11 -18.63 -3.68
N ALA A 318 -1.10 -18.11 -4.42
CA ALA A 318 -2.40 -17.81 -3.86
C ALA A 318 -3.12 -19.08 -3.33
N ALA A 319 -3.09 -20.17 -4.10
CA ALA A 319 -3.65 -21.45 -3.66
C ALA A 319 -2.94 -21.98 -2.41
N TYR A 320 -1.60 -21.98 -2.41
CA TYR A 320 -0.79 -22.38 -1.28
C TYR A 320 -1.10 -21.53 -0.03
N TYR A 321 -1.04 -20.21 -0.15
CA TYR A 321 -1.20 -19.30 0.98
C TYR A 321 -2.61 -19.35 1.58
N TYR A 322 -3.64 -19.42 0.76
CA TYR A 322 -5.02 -19.54 1.23
C TYR A 322 -5.25 -20.88 1.93
N ASN A 323 -4.74 -21.98 1.38
CA ASN A 323 -4.85 -23.29 2.00
C ASN A 323 -4.10 -23.36 3.33
N GLU A 324 -2.85 -22.89 3.39
CA GLU A 324 -2.04 -22.87 4.61
C GLU A 324 -2.63 -21.97 5.70
N SER A 325 -3.09 -20.77 5.33
CA SER A 325 -3.69 -19.86 6.31
C SER A 325 -5.03 -20.39 6.84
N THR A 326 -5.83 -21.05 6.01
CA THR A 326 -7.09 -21.69 6.41
C THR A 326 -6.85 -22.80 7.45
N LYS A 327 -5.78 -23.59 7.31
CA LYS A 327 -5.39 -24.59 8.31
C LYS A 327 -5.09 -23.96 9.68
N ARG A 328 -4.65 -22.71 9.71
CA ARG A 328 -4.39 -21.94 10.93
C ARG A 328 -5.62 -21.25 11.52
N GLY A 329 -6.80 -21.44 10.93
CA GLY A 329 -8.09 -21.00 11.45
C GLY A 329 -8.67 -19.74 10.79
N THR A 330 -7.95 -19.07 9.90
CA THR A 330 -8.46 -17.95 9.13
C THR A 330 -7.77 -17.86 7.77
N ILE A 331 -8.51 -17.47 6.74
CA ILE A 331 -7.92 -17.26 5.42
C ILE A 331 -7.04 -16.01 5.42
N GLY A 332 -5.88 -16.10 4.78
CA GLY A 332 -4.98 -14.98 4.59
C GLY A 332 -5.48 -13.99 3.55
N ILE A 333 -4.84 -12.82 3.50
CA ILE A 333 -5.19 -11.74 2.59
C ILE A 333 -4.04 -11.55 1.59
N ILE A 334 -4.36 -11.40 0.31
CA ILE A 334 -3.43 -10.95 -0.72
C ILE A 334 -3.93 -9.58 -1.21
N ASN A 335 -3.15 -8.52 -0.96
CA ASN A 335 -3.37 -7.23 -1.61
C ASN A 335 -2.68 -7.23 -2.97
N TYR A 336 -3.39 -6.73 -3.97
CA TYR A 336 -2.88 -6.65 -5.35
C TYR A 336 -3.38 -5.39 -6.05
N LYS A 337 -2.64 -4.96 -7.06
CA LYS A 337 -2.96 -3.78 -7.88
C LYS A 337 -3.40 -4.18 -9.29
N TYR A 338 -4.14 -3.30 -9.95
CA TYR A 338 -4.69 -3.49 -11.31
C TYR A 338 -5.43 -4.82 -11.50
N THR A 339 -5.15 -5.49 -12.60
CA THR A 339 -5.72 -6.79 -12.99
C THR A 339 -4.73 -7.94 -12.77
N ALA A 340 -3.77 -7.78 -11.84
CA ALA A 340 -2.76 -8.79 -11.57
C ALA A 340 -3.38 -10.13 -11.16
N MET A 341 -4.47 -10.08 -10.41
CA MET A 341 -5.28 -11.24 -10.04
C MET A 341 -6.66 -11.18 -10.70
N ALA A 342 -7.34 -12.32 -10.77
CA ALA A 342 -8.73 -12.34 -11.21
C ALA A 342 -9.63 -11.57 -10.23
N PRO A 343 -10.74 -10.97 -10.68
CA PRO A 343 -11.70 -10.35 -9.78
C PRO A 343 -12.14 -11.32 -8.67
N HIS A 344 -12.28 -10.80 -7.46
CA HIS A 344 -12.65 -11.56 -6.24
C HIS A 344 -11.62 -12.58 -5.75
N SER A 345 -10.42 -12.66 -6.31
CA SER A 345 -9.40 -13.61 -5.84
C SER A 345 -8.43 -13.04 -4.81
N GLY A 346 -8.66 -11.84 -4.31
CA GLY A 346 -7.87 -11.14 -3.31
C GLY A 346 -8.49 -9.77 -3.00
N VAL A 347 -7.78 -8.92 -2.27
CA VAL A 347 -8.20 -7.57 -1.93
C VAL A 347 -7.51 -6.56 -2.84
N PHE A 348 -8.32 -5.85 -3.62
CA PHE A 348 -7.83 -4.83 -4.54
C PHE A 348 -7.31 -3.61 -3.78
N ASP A 349 -6.13 -3.12 -4.18
CA ASP A 349 -5.48 -1.96 -3.59
C ASP A 349 -5.40 -0.81 -4.59
N ILE A 350 -5.76 0.41 -4.14
CA ILE A 350 -5.73 1.65 -4.93
C ILE A 350 -4.64 2.54 -4.33
N GLU A 351 -3.45 2.52 -4.91
CA GLU A 351 -2.31 3.28 -4.40
C GLU A 351 -2.55 4.79 -4.43
N ARG A 352 -2.30 5.45 -3.29
CA ARG A 352 -2.44 6.91 -3.11
C ARG A 352 -3.72 7.44 -3.75
N GLY A 353 -4.85 6.75 -3.48
CA GLY A 353 -6.08 7.07 -4.18
C GLY A 353 -7.33 6.62 -3.47
N GLN A 354 -8.45 6.66 -4.19
CA GLN A 354 -9.76 6.41 -3.60
C GLN A 354 -10.71 5.79 -4.63
N ALA A 355 -11.68 5.03 -4.15
CA ALA A 355 -12.82 4.60 -4.95
C ALA A 355 -13.78 5.77 -5.23
N GLN A 356 -14.46 5.74 -6.35
CA GLN A 356 -15.48 6.74 -6.70
C GLN A 356 -16.71 6.66 -5.78
N GLY A 357 -17.07 5.44 -5.34
CA GLY A 357 -18.23 5.16 -4.51
C GLY A 357 -18.07 3.86 -3.74
N ILE A 358 -19.15 3.34 -3.20
CA ILE A 358 -19.17 2.08 -2.45
C ILE A 358 -18.81 0.93 -3.41
N LEU A 359 -17.76 0.19 -3.06
CA LEU A 359 -17.42 -1.05 -3.74
C LEU A 359 -18.07 -2.25 -3.00
N PRO A 360 -18.59 -3.24 -3.76
CA PRO A 360 -19.26 -4.40 -3.15
C PRO A 360 -18.29 -5.26 -2.33
N GLN A 361 -17.05 -5.43 -2.78
CA GLN A 361 -15.99 -6.09 -2.02
C GLN A 361 -15.21 -5.07 -1.19
N VAL A 362 -14.64 -5.56 -0.07
CA VAL A 362 -13.66 -4.78 0.68
C VAL A 362 -12.44 -4.54 -0.22
N TRP A 363 -11.91 -3.34 -0.15
CA TRP A 363 -10.74 -2.89 -0.87
C TRP A 363 -9.79 -2.18 0.08
N GLN A 364 -8.61 -1.86 -0.37
CA GLN A 364 -7.62 -1.11 0.40
C GLN A 364 -7.16 0.11 -0.39
N THR A 365 -6.77 1.14 0.31
CA THR A 365 -5.86 2.16 -0.22
C THR A 365 -4.64 2.22 0.67
N ASP A 366 -3.48 2.39 0.06
CA ASP A 366 -2.26 2.73 0.75
C ASP A 366 -1.81 4.15 0.40
N THR A 367 -1.27 4.85 1.37
CA THR A 367 -0.63 6.16 1.18
C THR A 367 0.42 6.38 2.26
N SER A 368 1.33 7.34 2.03
CA SER A 368 2.37 7.67 3.01
C SER A 368 2.00 8.90 3.83
N VAL A 369 2.42 8.93 5.11
CA VAL A 369 2.43 10.15 5.92
C VAL A 369 3.32 11.21 5.27
N SER A 370 4.42 10.78 4.65
CA SER A 370 5.27 11.64 3.81
C SER A 370 4.52 12.10 2.55
N ASN A 371 4.72 13.36 2.16
CA ASN A 371 4.23 13.88 0.89
C ASN A 371 5.10 13.48 -0.30
N LYS A 372 6.34 13.02 -0.08
CA LYS A 372 7.35 12.89 -1.14
C LYS A 372 7.82 11.46 -1.37
N SER A 373 7.85 10.62 -0.32
CA SER A 373 8.51 9.32 -0.37
C SER A 373 7.74 8.26 0.42
N TRP A 374 7.95 6.99 0.10
CA TRP A 374 7.52 5.90 0.96
C TRP A 374 8.56 5.64 2.07
N GLY A 375 9.85 5.70 1.76
CA GLY A 375 10.93 5.58 2.73
C GLY A 375 11.30 6.93 3.37
N TYR A 376 12.14 6.88 4.40
CA TYR A 376 12.64 8.09 5.05
C TYR A 376 13.57 8.89 4.13
N ILE A 377 13.34 10.19 4.06
CA ILE A 377 14.24 11.16 3.44
C ILE A 377 14.46 12.36 4.36
N GLN A 378 15.60 13.03 4.20
CA GLN A 378 15.85 14.30 4.87
C GLN A 378 14.98 15.41 4.25
N ASN A 379 14.65 16.42 5.04
CA ASN A 379 13.86 17.57 4.60
C ASN A 379 12.49 17.20 3.98
N ASP A 380 11.85 16.19 4.54
CA ASP A 380 10.50 15.75 4.16
C ASP A 380 9.42 16.73 4.65
N THR A 381 8.23 16.57 4.12
CA THR A 381 7.01 17.23 4.59
C THR A 381 5.93 16.17 4.81
N PHE A 382 5.09 16.37 5.80
CA PHE A 382 4.16 15.34 6.23
C PHE A 382 2.71 15.80 6.09
N LYS A 383 1.83 14.84 5.82
CA LYS A 383 0.39 15.01 5.85
C LYS A 383 -0.07 15.34 7.27
N THR A 384 -1.12 16.14 7.39
CA THR A 384 -1.68 16.51 8.70
C THR A 384 -2.54 15.39 9.29
N PRO A 385 -2.73 15.34 10.61
CA PRO A 385 -3.68 14.41 11.22
C PRO A 385 -5.11 14.58 10.69
N GLU A 386 -5.53 15.80 10.37
CA GLU A 386 -6.83 16.09 9.76
C GLU A 386 -6.99 15.39 8.42
N PHE A 387 -5.97 15.49 7.55
CA PHE A 387 -5.96 14.80 6.27
C PHE A 387 -6.13 13.28 6.43
N VAL A 388 -5.39 12.67 7.36
CA VAL A 388 -5.45 11.22 7.59
C VAL A 388 -6.82 10.78 8.11
N VAL A 389 -7.41 11.54 9.05
CA VAL A 389 -8.75 11.28 9.59
C VAL A 389 -9.81 11.39 8.50
N GLN A 390 -9.74 12.41 7.67
CA GLN A 390 -10.67 12.64 6.56
C GLN A 390 -10.56 11.54 5.51
N LEU A 391 -9.33 11.16 5.13
CA LEU A 391 -9.09 10.05 4.20
C LEU A 391 -9.64 8.72 4.76
N LEU A 392 -9.37 8.43 6.04
CA LEU A 392 -9.88 7.21 6.69
C LEU A 392 -11.42 7.17 6.68
N ALA A 393 -12.08 8.27 7.03
CA ALA A 393 -13.54 8.35 7.02
C ALA A 393 -14.12 8.15 5.62
N ASP A 394 -13.52 8.78 4.59
CA ASP A 394 -13.96 8.63 3.20
C ASP A 394 -13.78 7.18 2.71
N VAL A 395 -12.62 6.60 2.92
CA VAL A 395 -12.30 5.21 2.51
C VAL A 395 -13.24 4.21 3.18
N VAL A 396 -13.45 4.34 4.50
CA VAL A 396 -14.30 3.41 5.26
C VAL A 396 -15.76 3.50 4.83
N SER A 397 -16.27 4.69 4.53
CA SER A 397 -17.63 4.90 4.03
C SER A 397 -17.89 4.22 2.67
N LYS A 398 -16.82 3.93 1.92
CA LYS A 398 -16.84 3.28 0.60
C LYS A 398 -16.46 1.80 0.65
N ASN A 399 -16.49 1.17 1.84
CA ASN A 399 -16.13 -0.24 2.10
C ASN A 399 -14.62 -0.52 2.05
N GLY A 400 -13.78 0.48 2.25
CA GLY A 400 -12.32 0.35 2.18
C GLY A 400 -11.64 0.26 3.54
N ASN A 401 -10.34 -0.12 3.48
CA ASN A 401 -9.37 -0.03 4.57
C ASN A 401 -8.25 0.94 4.18
N LEU A 402 -7.74 1.70 5.13
CA LEU A 402 -6.57 2.56 4.95
C LEU A 402 -5.32 1.88 5.49
N LEU A 403 -4.29 1.74 4.66
CA LEU A 403 -2.95 1.32 5.03
C LEU A 403 -2.01 2.53 4.96
N LEU A 404 -1.67 3.10 6.13
CA LEU A 404 -0.90 4.35 6.24
C LEU A 404 0.58 4.05 6.41
N ASN A 405 1.40 4.47 5.45
CA ASN A 405 2.82 4.22 5.46
C ASN A 405 3.62 5.23 6.29
N ILE A 406 4.67 4.71 6.92
CA ILE A 406 5.72 5.47 7.57
C ILE A 406 7.09 5.06 7.05
N GLY A 407 8.05 6.00 7.06
CA GLY A 407 9.46 5.76 6.73
C GLY A 407 10.36 5.96 7.95
N PRO A 408 10.81 4.90 8.62
CA PRO A 408 11.80 5.01 9.70
C PRO A 408 13.19 5.40 9.20
N ARG A 409 13.98 6.07 10.06
CA ARG A 409 15.41 6.37 9.80
C ARG A 409 16.26 5.09 9.83
N SER A 410 17.44 5.15 9.24
CA SER A 410 18.37 4.00 9.19
C SER A 410 18.82 3.52 10.56
N ASP A 411 18.76 4.37 11.59
CA ASP A 411 19.05 3.99 12.98
C ASP A 411 17.88 3.27 13.68
N GLY A 412 16.71 3.18 13.03
CA GLY A 412 15.51 2.56 13.57
C GLY A 412 14.57 3.50 14.33
N THR A 413 14.83 4.82 14.33
CA THR A 413 13.90 5.78 14.93
C THR A 413 12.80 6.20 13.93
N ILE A 414 11.59 6.39 14.42
CA ILE A 414 10.49 6.99 13.66
C ILE A 414 10.56 8.52 13.90
N PRO A 415 10.50 9.36 12.84
CA PRO A 415 10.50 10.81 13.01
C PRO A 415 9.42 11.30 13.97
N ASP A 416 9.73 12.29 14.80
CA ASP A 416 8.80 12.79 15.83
C ASP A 416 7.52 13.36 15.22
N GLU A 417 7.62 14.01 14.07
CA GLU A 417 6.47 14.53 13.32
C GLU A 417 5.53 13.40 12.88
N VAL A 418 6.10 12.27 12.43
CA VAL A 418 5.32 11.08 12.06
C VAL A 418 4.64 10.50 13.28
N GLN A 419 5.36 10.36 14.41
CA GLN A 419 4.77 9.87 15.67
C GLN A 419 3.61 10.76 16.13
N GLN A 420 3.74 12.09 16.01
CA GLN A 420 2.68 13.04 16.37
C GLN A 420 1.45 12.88 15.48
N VAL A 421 1.61 12.68 14.17
CA VAL A 421 0.47 12.39 13.27
C VAL A 421 -0.23 11.12 13.73
N LEU A 422 0.50 10.04 13.95
CA LEU A 422 -0.07 8.75 14.36
C LEU A 422 -0.82 8.86 15.69
N LEU A 423 -0.22 9.46 16.72
CA LEU A 423 -0.86 9.63 18.03
C LEU A 423 -2.08 10.55 17.98
N SER A 424 -2.06 11.57 17.11
CA SER A 424 -3.19 12.47 16.92
C SER A 424 -4.39 11.75 16.27
N VAL A 425 -4.12 10.92 15.26
CA VAL A 425 -5.13 10.03 14.65
C VAL A 425 -5.69 9.05 15.69
N GLY A 426 -4.80 8.43 16.47
CA GLY A 426 -5.20 7.55 17.57
C GLY A 426 -6.07 8.24 18.63
N GLY A 427 -5.75 9.49 18.98
CA GLY A 427 -6.56 10.32 19.87
C GLY A 427 -7.98 10.55 19.34
N TRP A 428 -8.11 10.82 18.04
CA TRP A 428 -9.41 10.95 17.38
C TRP A 428 -10.18 9.62 17.35
N LEU A 429 -9.50 8.51 17.05
CA LEU A 429 -10.08 7.18 16.99
C LEU A 429 -10.53 6.66 18.38
N LYS A 430 -9.89 7.06 19.47
CA LYS A 430 -10.34 6.74 20.84
C LYS A 430 -11.74 7.29 21.12
N VAL A 431 -12.10 8.41 20.50
CA VAL A 431 -13.41 9.07 20.65
C VAL A 431 -14.41 8.59 19.59
N ASN A 432 -13.98 8.54 18.33
CA ASN A 432 -14.86 8.34 17.19
C ASN A 432 -14.75 6.94 16.54
N GLY A 433 -13.95 6.06 17.09
CA GLY A 433 -13.67 4.73 16.49
C GLY A 433 -14.89 3.83 16.37
N GLU A 434 -15.95 4.08 17.13
CA GLU A 434 -17.24 3.39 16.98
C GLU A 434 -17.85 3.61 15.59
N ALA A 435 -17.63 4.78 15.00
CA ALA A 435 -18.07 5.13 13.65
C ALA A 435 -17.16 4.56 12.54
N ILE A 436 -16.03 3.92 12.91
CA ILE A 436 -15.01 3.42 11.99
C ILE A 436 -14.93 1.89 12.05
N TYR A 437 -14.54 1.33 13.21
CA TYR A 437 -14.25 -0.10 13.36
C TYR A 437 -15.50 -0.96 13.35
N GLY A 438 -15.43 -2.07 12.59
CA GLY A 438 -16.53 -3.03 12.49
C GLY A 438 -17.74 -2.48 11.74
N THR A 439 -17.61 -1.34 11.06
CA THR A 439 -18.70 -0.73 10.30
C THR A 439 -18.80 -1.27 8.87
N ARG A 440 -19.94 -1.01 8.26
CA ARG A 440 -20.23 -1.26 6.83
C ARG A 440 -20.76 0.02 6.19
N PRO A 441 -20.68 0.18 4.86
CA PRO A 441 -21.30 1.32 4.20
C PRO A 441 -22.81 1.39 4.45
N TRP A 442 -23.34 2.60 4.43
CA TRP A 442 -24.78 2.84 4.35
C TRP A 442 -25.25 2.75 2.89
N THR A 443 -26.50 3.12 2.60
CA THR A 443 -27.09 3.16 1.24
C THR A 443 -26.39 4.17 0.33
N THR A 444 -25.82 5.25 0.92
CA THR A 444 -24.90 6.19 0.26
C THR A 444 -23.65 6.35 1.12
N PHE A 445 -22.49 6.55 0.48
CA PHE A 445 -21.24 6.73 1.22
C PHE A 445 -21.14 8.10 1.91
N GLY A 446 -21.87 9.10 1.40
CA GLY A 446 -21.76 10.45 1.93
C GLY A 446 -22.57 11.46 1.15
N GLU A 447 -22.49 12.71 1.60
CA GLU A 447 -23.07 13.89 0.97
C GLU A 447 -22.14 15.09 1.13
N GLY A 448 -22.45 16.18 0.47
CA GLY A 448 -21.76 17.46 0.55
C GLY A 448 -21.20 17.93 -0.80
N PRO A 449 -20.64 19.14 -0.83
CA PRO A 449 -20.20 19.77 -2.07
C PRO A 449 -18.85 19.27 -2.58
N THR A 450 -18.02 18.65 -1.71
CA THR A 450 -16.66 18.27 -2.09
C THR A 450 -16.65 17.02 -2.93
N GLN A 451 -16.10 17.14 -4.14
CA GLN A 451 -15.88 16.02 -5.03
C GLN A 451 -14.45 15.49 -4.84
N VAL A 452 -14.33 14.19 -4.69
CA VAL A 452 -13.05 13.48 -4.54
C VAL A 452 -12.71 12.80 -5.86
N GLN A 453 -11.49 13.01 -6.36
CA GLN A 453 -11.02 12.34 -7.55
C GLN A 453 -10.72 10.88 -7.24
N SER A 454 -11.28 9.97 -8.05
CA SER A 454 -11.08 8.52 -7.90
C SER A 454 -9.89 8.02 -8.70
N GLY A 455 -9.38 6.87 -8.32
CA GLY A 455 -8.23 6.21 -8.94
C GLY A 455 -6.94 6.41 -8.16
N SER A 456 -5.87 5.80 -8.64
CA SER A 456 -4.56 5.87 -7.99
C SER A 456 -3.88 7.23 -8.20
N PHE A 457 -3.05 7.63 -7.24
CA PHE A 457 -2.24 8.87 -7.24
C PHE A 457 -3.04 10.18 -7.24
N HIS A 458 -4.22 10.16 -6.62
CA HIS A 458 -5.11 11.31 -6.47
C HIS A 458 -5.44 11.63 -5.00
N ASP A 459 -4.72 11.03 -4.04
CA ASP A 459 -5.02 11.20 -2.61
C ASP A 459 -4.88 12.66 -2.13
N THR A 460 -4.08 13.48 -2.81
CA THR A 460 -3.85 14.90 -2.48
C THR A 460 -4.58 15.89 -3.39
N ASP A 461 -5.35 15.43 -4.36
CA ASP A 461 -5.97 16.28 -5.39
C ASP A 461 -7.32 16.92 -4.94
N ASN A 462 -7.63 16.89 -3.64
CA ASN A 462 -8.89 17.39 -3.09
C ASN A 462 -8.82 18.86 -2.73
N ALA A 463 -9.90 19.60 -2.98
CA ALA A 463 -10.05 21.00 -2.60
C ALA A 463 -10.22 21.24 -1.08
N GLY A 464 -10.20 20.17 -0.27
CA GLY A 464 -10.53 20.18 1.15
C GLY A 464 -12.04 20.05 1.40
N TYR A 465 -12.39 19.47 2.55
CA TYR A 465 -13.78 19.28 2.95
C TYR A 465 -14.35 20.53 3.61
N THR A 466 -15.67 20.62 3.61
CA THR A 466 -16.46 21.68 4.23
C THR A 466 -17.31 21.10 5.38
N PRO A 467 -17.88 21.93 6.26
CA PRO A 467 -18.81 21.45 7.30
C PRO A 467 -20.09 20.80 6.76
N GLN A 468 -20.39 20.91 5.46
CA GLN A 468 -21.53 20.28 4.80
C GLN A 468 -21.19 18.89 4.25
N ASP A 469 -19.90 18.49 4.27
CA ASP A 469 -19.48 17.17 3.83
C ASP A 469 -19.64 16.15 4.95
N PHE A 470 -20.40 15.10 4.69
CA PHE A 470 -20.59 13.96 5.58
C PHE A 470 -20.17 12.66 4.91
N ARG A 471 -19.72 11.70 5.73
CA ARG A 471 -19.53 10.31 5.35
C ARG A 471 -20.36 9.41 6.26
N PHE A 472 -20.92 8.34 5.69
CA PHE A 472 -21.86 7.48 6.39
C PHE A 472 -21.33 6.06 6.54
N THR A 473 -21.51 5.52 7.75
CA THR A 473 -21.24 4.12 8.06
C THR A 473 -22.36 3.54 8.91
N THR A 474 -22.49 2.22 8.94
CA THR A 474 -23.50 1.53 9.75
C THR A 474 -22.88 0.46 10.61
N LYS A 475 -23.43 0.27 11.81
CA LYS A 475 -23.08 -0.81 12.71
C LYS A 475 -24.21 -1.07 13.71
N ASP A 476 -24.54 -2.34 13.95
CA ASP A 476 -25.53 -2.78 14.93
C ASP A 476 -26.88 -2.03 14.83
N GLY A 477 -27.35 -1.80 13.59
CA GLY A 477 -28.62 -1.13 13.29
C GLY A 477 -28.60 0.39 13.52
N LYS A 478 -27.42 0.98 13.81
CA LYS A 478 -27.23 2.41 13.95
C LYS A 478 -26.54 2.99 12.72
N LEU A 479 -26.83 4.25 12.42
CA LEU A 479 -26.13 5.04 11.40
C LEU A 479 -25.13 5.95 12.11
N TYR A 480 -23.93 6.05 11.54
CA TYR A 480 -22.92 7.03 11.94
C TYR A 480 -22.74 8.02 10.79
N ALA A 481 -22.94 9.31 11.11
CA ALA A 481 -22.68 10.42 10.20
C ALA A 481 -21.40 11.11 10.65
N ILE A 482 -20.34 11.02 9.85
CA ILE A 482 -19.04 11.63 10.12
C ILE A 482 -18.99 12.95 9.35
N GLN A 483 -19.07 14.07 10.07
CA GLN A 483 -18.89 15.42 9.53
C GLN A 483 -17.39 15.63 9.29
N MET A 484 -17.00 15.88 8.05
CA MET A 484 -15.62 15.79 7.58
C MET A 484 -14.71 16.92 8.06
N THR A 485 -15.28 17.98 8.61
CA THR A 485 -14.55 19.05 9.31
C THR A 485 -15.31 19.45 10.57
N CYS A 486 -14.70 20.24 11.44
CA CYS A 486 -15.40 20.79 12.58
C CYS A 486 -16.49 21.76 12.11
N ALA A 487 -17.69 21.61 12.67
CA ALA A 487 -18.79 22.50 12.36
C ALA A 487 -18.44 23.96 12.70
N LYS A 488 -18.87 24.87 11.82
CA LYS A 488 -18.79 26.30 12.04
C LYS A 488 -20.22 26.81 12.24
N GLY A 489 -20.60 27.08 13.47
CA GLY A 489 -21.94 27.56 13.79
C GLY A 489 -22.67 26.70 14.84
N GLU A 490 -23.94 26.96 15.02
CA GLU A 490 -24.76 26.33 16.04
C GLU A 490 -25.56 25.12 15.55
N GLU A 491 -25.48 24.79 14.25
CA GLU A 491 -26.27 23.73 13.63
C GLU A 491 -25.47 22.94 12.62
N ALA A 492 -25.71 21.61 12.60
CA ALA A 492 -25.30 20.71 11.52
C ALA A 492 -26.55 20.16 10.83
N THR A 493 -26.55 20.13 9.47
CA THR A 493 -27.68 19.62 8.69
C THR A 493 -27.23 18.44 7.84
N ILE A 494 -27.91 17.29 8.00
CA ILE A 494 -27.68 16.08 7.20
C ILE A 494 -28.83 15.94 6.21
N GLN A 495 -28.60 16.29 4.95
CA GLN A 495 -29.64 16.34 3.90
C GLN A 495 -30.20 14.95 3.57
N SER A 496 -29.33 13.94 3.55
CA SER A 496 -29.74 12.54 3.31
C SER A 496 -30.70 11.96 4.36
N LEU A 497 -30.95 12.68 5.47
CA LEU A 497 -31.86 12.28 6.53
C LEU A 497 -33.11 13.17 6.61
N HIS A 498 -33.61 13.69 5.48
CA HIS A 498 -34.81 14.51 5.41
C HIS A 498 -36.09 13.73 5.79
N SER A 499 -37.13 14.43 6.22
CA SER A 499 -38.45 13.82 6.46
C SER A 499 -39.04 13.35 5.13
N GLY A 500 -39.54 12.11 5.07
CA GLY A 500 -40.14 11.54 3.87
C GLY A 500 -39.23 10.61 3.04
N ILE A 501 -38.08 10.20 3.57
CA ILE A 501 -37.27 9.12 2.96
C ILE A 501 -38.09 7.83 2.98
N ALA A 502 -38.42 7.29 1.80
CA ALA A 502 -39.16 6.04 1.69
C ALA A 502 -38.37 4.88 2.33
N GLY A 503 -39.01 4.15 3.25
CA GLY A 503 -38.43 2.96 3.88
C GLY A 503 -37.52 3.21 5.09
N THR A 504 -37.37 4.45 5.59
CA THR A 504 -36.67 4.75 6.83
C THR A 504 -37.64 5.12 7.95
N SER A 505 -37.39 4.57 9.15
CA SER A 505 -38.10 4.99 10.36
C SER A 505 -37.67 6.43 10.74
N PRO A 506 -38.54 7.19 11.44
CA PRO A 506 -38.13 8.49 11.97
C PRO A 506 -36.92 8.37 12.88
N VAL A 507 -36.05 9.38 12.86
CA VAL A 507 -34.91 9.47 13.78
C VAL A 507 -35.42 9.57 15.23
N LYS A 508 -34.95 8.69 16.12
CA LYS A 508 -35.33 8.63 17.53
C LYS A 508 -34.32 9.31 18.43
N SER A 509 -33.02 9.19 18.10
CA SER A 509 -31.97 9.84 18.88
C SER A 509 -30.76 10.22 18.00
N VAL A 510 -30.08 11.28 18.40
CA VAL A 510 -28.81 11.74 17.84
C VAL A 510 -27.87 12.01 19.00
N GLU A 511 -26.68 11.45 18.94
CA GLU A 511 -25.64 11.61 19.95
C GLU A 511 -24.33 12.02 19.28
N LEU A 512 -23.63 13.01 19.79
CA LEU A 512 -22.27 13.35 19.36
C LEU A 512 -21.29 12.46 20.11
N LEU A 513 -20.49 11.67 19.38
CA LEU A 513 -19.47 10.81 19.99
C LEU A 513 -18.46 11.68 20.77
N GLY A 514 -18.12 11.23 21.99
CA GLY A 514 -17.23 11.95 22.90
C GLY A 514 -17.92 13.04 23.73
N SER A 515 -19.22 13.29 23.54
CA SER A 515 -20.00 14.23 24.35
C SER A 515 -21.07 13.50 25.14
N SER A 516 -21.29 13.92 26.40
CA SER A 516 -22.41 13.46 27.20
C SER A 516 -23.60 14.46 27.14
N ALA A 517 -23.43 15.61 26.46
CA ALA A 517 -24.48 16.61 26.33
C ALA A 517 -25.57 16.09 25.38
N PRO A 518 -26.85 16.14 25.79
CA PRO A 518 -27.95 15.78 24.91
C PRO A 518 -28.03 16.79 23.75
N LEU A 519 -28.22 16.26 22.53
CA LEU A 519 -28.47 17.07 21.35
C LEU A 519 -29.97 17.24 21.12
N THR A 520 -30.39 18.43 20.75
CA THR A 520 -31.71 18.66 20.18
C THR A 520 -31.62 18.58 18.66
N PHE A 521 -32.63 17.96 18.04
CA PHE A 521 -32.65 17.81 16.59
C PHE A 521 -34.10 17.91 16.08
N GLU A 522 -34.23 18.23 14.80
CA GLU A 522 -35.51 18.27 14.10
C GLU A 522 -35.34 17.68 12.69
N GLN A 523 -36.17 16.72 12.32
CA GLN A 523 -36.18 16.13 10.99
C GLN A 523 -37.15 16.88 10.09
N LYS A 524 -36.62 17.67 9.15
CA LYS A 524 -37.33 18.52 8.21
C LYS A 524 -37.32 17.99 6.78
N PRO A 525 -38.10 18.58 5.84
CA PRO A 525 -38.09 18.19 4.45
C PRO A 525 -36.73 18.37 3.73
N ASP A 526 -35.86 19.21 4.24
CA ASP A 526 -34.52 19.51 3.69
C ASP A 526 -33.38 18.80 4.43
N GLY A 527 -33.65 18.09 5.53
CA GLY A 527 -32.64 17.34 6.25
C GLY A 527 -32.92 17.11 7.73
N LEU A 528 -32.01 16.43 8.39
CA LEU A 528 -31.94 16.31 9.83
C LEU A 528 -31.09 17.48 10.36
N HIS A 529 -31.75 18.43 11.05
CA HIS A 529 -31.14 19.58 11.69
C HIS A 529 -30.74 19.24 13.12
N ILE A 530 -29.47 19.38 13.44
CA ILE A 530 -28.89 19.02 14.75
C ILE A 530 -28.36 20.31 15.37
N LYS A 531 -28.92 20.74 16.50
CA LYS A 531 -28.41 21.87 17.24
C LYS A 531 -27.16 21.47 18.02
N LEU A 532 -26.04 22.14 17.75
CA LEU A 532 -24.74 21.84 18.33
C LEU A 532 -24.55 22.54 19.68
N PRO A 533 -23.81 21.91 20.63
CA PRO A 533 -23.32 22.61 21.81
C PRO A 533 -22.29 23.68 21.41
N GLY A 534 -22.12 24.71 22.22
CA GLY A 534 -21.16 25.78 21.92
C GLY A 534 -19.71 25.29 21.78
N ASP A 535 -19.34 24.23 22.50
CA ASP A 535 -18.07 23.52 22.31
C ASP A 535 -18.35 22.04 22.00
N THR A 536 -17.97 21.59 20.81
CA THR A 536 -18.11 20.21 20.37
C THR A 536 -16.90 19.36 20.72
N GLY A 537 -15.80 19.94 21.19
CA GLY A 537 -14.51 19.26 21.39
C GLY A 537 -13.89 18.73 20.09
N CYS A 538 -14.40 19.15 18.93
CA CYS A 538 -13.94 18.69 17.63
C CYS A 538 -12.51 19.17 17.35
N LYS A 539 -11.64 18.24 16.87
CA LYS A 539 -10.29 18.57 16.43
C LYS A 539 -10.13 18.49 14.91
N TYR A 540 -10.72 17.49 14.26
CA TYR A 540 -10.53 17.21 12.83
C TYR A 540 -11.86 16.94 12.14
N ALA A 541 -12.67 16.04 12.70
CA ALA A 541 -13.98 15.62 12.24
C ALA A 541 -14.83 15.22 13.45
N SER A 542 -16.15 15.33 13.34
CA SER A 542 -17.11 14.92 14.38
C SER A 542 -17.94 13.74 13.89
N ALA A 543 -18.27 12.78 14.75
CA ALA A 543 -19.16 11.69 14.40
C ALA A 543 -20.44 11.71 15.25
N TYR A 544 -21.56 11.58 14.57
CA TYR A 544 -22.90 11.51 15.18
C TYR A 544 -23.41 10.08 15.10
N ARG A 545 -23.85 9.51 16.22
CA ARG A 545 -24.56 8.22 16.28
C ARG A 545 -26.06 8.48 16.20
N ILE A 546 -26.73 7.89 15.22
CA ILE A 546 -28.12 8.10 14.88
C ILE A 546 -28.88 6.78 15.01
N SER A 547 -30.01 6.78 15.74
CA SER A 547 -30.90 5.62 15.89
C SER A 547 -32.27 5.92 15.30
N PHE A 548 -32.90 4.89 14.72
CA PHE A 548 -34.22 4.95 14.07
C PHE A 548 -35.29 4.16 14.82
#